data_e3d9e857d18e552214f7db25645d2833
#
_entry.id   e3d9e857d18e552214f7db25645d2833
#
_cell.length_a   1.000
_cell.length_b   1.000
_cell.length_c   1.000
_cell.angle_alpha   90.00
_cell.angle_beta   90.00
_cell.angle_gamma   90.00
#
_symmetry.space_group_name_H-M   'P 1'
#
loop_
_entity.id
_entity.type
_entity.pdbx_description
1 polymer ?
#
loop_
_entity_poly.entity_id
_entity_poly.type
_entity_poly.pdbx_seq_one_letter_code
_entity_poly.pdbx_strand_id
1 'polypeptide(L)'
;MKKSLFAIAAVTAFAGAAQAQSSVTVYGILDVGYIGTNARVSNSSNVNNGGQAKTTTNQFGSSAEQTSRLGFKGTEDLGGGSQAFFTTEFQLYPEQQQLNGNTVVGANSNGVGANTGGLLNRQTFVGLHKNGLGQFAVGLQYTPVFAAVAATDVGQTNNMAGNVIYAATSSGNSNDGASSNAMTVRTANTLTVASDKFSGFGANVMFTENNKNASQVDTTSGVATAGGNTNASGWGLGADYTYNKFFINAAYQSLKQLTTVGNVTPFTAGVNTPAAWTQAQGNGATTVGGGAFNSTDNQTYVSATYDFGILKAYAGYINRKVTATADTGYYLKRQAEQIGVRSYITPTIEGWASAGLGRYTAFGNNTPTANFNGWQLGSNYYLSKRTNLYAIYGQTLTSNSAAGTVTTSGGYSNYAVGVRHTF
;
A
#
# COMPACT_ATOMS: atom_id res chain seq x y z
N MET A 1 42.74 46.14 -19.94
CA MET A 1 41.93 46.13 -18.71
C MET A 1 40.48 45.69 -18.89
N LYS A 2 39.79 45.94 -20.00
CA LYS A 2 38.37 45.52 -20.18
C LYS A 2 38.18 43.99 -20.37
N LYS A 3 39.18 43.28 -20.94
CA LYS A 3 39.09 41.80 -21.17
C LYS A 3 39.28 40.98 -19.91
N SER A 4 39.99 41.46 -18.91
CA SER A 4 40.19 40.81 -17.61
C SER A 4 38.96 40.93 -16.69
N LEU A 5 38.17 41.98 -16.80
CA LEU A 5 36.91 42.12 -16.03
C LEU A 5 35.82 41.14 -16.51
N PHE A 6 35.76 40.88 -17.81
CA PHE A 6 34.83 39.88 -18.35
C PHE A 6 35.20 38.45 -17.93
N ALA A 7 36.51 38.14 -17.87
CA ALA A 7 36.95 36.83 -17.39
C ALA A 7 36.66 36.61 -15.90
N ILE A 8 36.82 37.62 -15.05
CA ILE A 8 36.49 37.56 -13.63
C ILE A 8 34.98 37.48 -13.43
N ALA A 9 34.19 38.24 -14.18
CA ALA A 9 32.72 38.14 -14.11
C ALA A 9 32.19 36.75 -14.59
N ALA A 10 32.82 36.16 -15.61
CA ALA A 10 32.47 34.82 -16.06
C ALA A 10 32.85 33.75 -14.99
N VAL A 11 34.03 33.83 -14.39
CA VAL A 11 34.49 32.90 -13.35
C VAL A 11 33.63 33.05 -12.07
N THR A 12 33.22 34.26 -11.69
CA THR A 12 32.32 34.46 -10.55
C THR A 12 30.88 33.98 -10.84
N ALA A 13 30.41 34.07 -12.09
CA ALA A 13 29.12 33.51 -12.48
C ALA A 13 29.15 31.99 -12.46
N PHE A 14 30.26 31.36 -12.88
CA PHE A 14 30.42 29.90 -12.75
C PHE A 14 30.66 29.42 -11.31
N ALA A 15 31.36 30.24 -10.48
CA ALA A 15 31.54 29.91 -9.06
C ALA A 15 30.25 30.03 -8.25
N GLY A 16 29.30 30.88 -8.65
CA GLY A 16 27.97 30.99 -8.06
C GLY A 16 27.08 29.80 -8.42
N ALA A 17 27.28 29.18 -9.58
CA ALA A 17 26.56 27.97 -9.99
C ALA A 17 27.11 26.69 -9.32
N ALA A 18 28.31 26.70 -8.77
CA ALA A 18 28.94 25.57 -8.10
C ALA A 18 28.52 25.42 -6.61
N GLN A 19 27.63 26.24 -6.10
CA GLN A 19 27.09 26.19 -4.74
C GLN A 19 25.67 25.52 -4.70
N ALA A 20 25.28 24.80 -5.74
CA ALA A 20 24.16 23.91 -5.64
C ALA A 20 24.54 22.76 -4.68
N GLN A 21 24.23 22.94 -3.40
CA GLN A 21 24.51 21.95 -2.38
C GLN A 21 23.58 20.73 -2.60
N SER A 22 23.99 19.83 -3.47
CA SER A 22 23.31 18.57 -3.65
C SER A 22 23.54 17.70 -2.41
N SER A 23 22.49 17.21 -1.81
CA SER A 23 22.57 16.33 -0.65
C SER A 23 21.97 14.97 -1.01
N VAL A 24 22.70 13.91 -0.70
CA VAL A 24 22.18 12.53 -0.74
C VAL A 24 22.13 11.99 0.67
N THR A 25 20.97 11.55 1.09
CA THR A 25 20.75 10.94 2.40
C THR A 25 20.43 9.46 2.20
N VAL A 26 21.14 8.62 2.91
CA VAL A 26 20.77 7.21 3.10
C VAL A 26 19.85 7.14 4.32
N TYR A 27 18.76 6.44 4.20
CA TYR A 27 17.80 6.23 5.29
C TYR A 27 17.24 4.82 5.26
N GLY A 28 16.70 4.37 6.38
CA GLY A 28 16.07 3.07 6.41
C GLY A 28 15.42 2.73 7.73
N ILE A 29 14.84 1.53 7.73
CA ILE A 29 14.19 0.91 8.89
C ILE A 29 14.61 -0.55 8.91
N LEU A 30 15.06 -1.02 10.06
CA LEU A 30 15.17 -2.43 10.37
C LEU A 30 14.18 -2.73 11.50
N ASP A 31 13.23 -3.60 11.21
CA ASP A 31 12.18 -4.04 12.12
C ASP A 31 12.21 -5.56 12.16
N VAL A 32 12.61 -6.12 13.29
CA VAL A 32 12.71 -7.57 13.52
C VAL A 32 12.10 -7.94 14.85
N GLY A 33 11.46 -9.10 14.91
CA GLY A 33 10.78 -9.54 16.11
C GLY A 33 10.33 -10.98 16.06
N TYR A 34 9.61 -11.38 17.08
CA TYR A 34 8.89 -12.66 17.13
C TYR A 34 7.42 -12.43 16.80
N ILE A 35 6.93 -13.14 15.80
CA ILE A 35 5.58 -13.00 15.27
C ILE A 35 4.86 -14.33 15.43
N GLY A 36 3.69 -14.30 16.07
CA GLY A 36 2.80 -15.43 16.13
C GLY A 36 1.49 -15.15 15.40
N THR A 37 0.98 -16.14 14.68
CA THR A 37 -0.28 -16.03 13.94
C THR A 37 -1.19 -17.21 14.22
N ASN A 38 -2.49 -16.96 14.17
CA ASN A 38 -3.53 -17.96 14.25
C ASN A 38 -4.60 -17.62 13.22
N ALA A 39 -4.68 -18.44 12.19
CA ALA A 39 -5.70 -18.36 11.16
C ALA A 39 -6.71 -19.51 11.33
N ARG A 40 -7.98 -19.17 11.23
CA ARG A 40 -9.09 -20.14 11.25
C ARG A 40 -9.96 -19.89 10.03
N VAL A 41 -10.24 -20.94 9.28
CA VAL A 41 -11.12 -20.89 8.11
C VAL A 41 -12.14 -22.02 8.24
N SER A 42 -13.40 -21.67 8.20
CA SER A 42 -14.49 -22.61 8.05
C SER A 42 -14.95 -22.60 6.59
N ASN A 43 -14.99 -23.77 5.97
CA ASN A 43 -15.42 -23.92 4.59
C ASN A 43 -16.36 -25.12 4.49
N SER A 44 -17.57 -24.93 3.98
CA SER A 44 -18.57 -26.00 3.87
C SER A 44 -18.16 -27.13 2.92
N SER A 45 -17.27 -26.89 1.95
CA SER A 45 -16.73 -27.95 1.08
C SER A 45 -15.83 -28.93 1.82
N ASN A 46 -15.20 -28.49 2.92
CA ASN A 46 -14.37 -29.34 3.79
C ASN A 46 -15.18 -29.90 4.98
N VAL A 47 -16.47 -29.57 5.06
CA VAL A 47 -17.32 -29.77 6.24
C VAL A 47 -18.20 -31.01 6.09
N ASN A 48 -17.79 -32.01 5.36
CA ASN A 48 -18.46 -33.32 5.56
C ASN A 48 -18.40 -33.78 7.03
N ASN A 49 -17.72 -33.05 7.91
CA ASN A 49 -17.61 -33.33 9.34
C ASN A 49 -17.56 -32.08 10.24
N GLY A 50 -18.08 -30.93 9.86
CA GLY A 50 -18.08 -29.71 10.72
C GLY A 50 -16.69 -29.14 10.99
N GLY A 51 -15.69 -29.36 10.14
CA GLY A 51 -14.29 -29.01 10.39
C GLY A 51 -13.94 -27.56 10.11
N GLN A 52 -13.22 -26.96 11.05
CA GLN A 52 -12.46 -25.73 10.83
C GLN A 52 -11.01 -26.08 10.55
N ALA A 53 -10.44 -25.52 9.48
CA ALA A 53 -9.00 -25.52 9.32
C ALA A 53 -8.41 -24.45 10.24
N LYS A 54 -7.46 -24.86 11.08
CA LYS A 54 -6.68 -23.96 11.95
C LYS A 54 -5.21 -24.05 11.56
N THR A 55 -4.61 -22.91 11.28
CA THR A 55 -3.16 -22.79 11.05
C THR A 55 -2.58 -21.88 12.11
N THR A 56 -1.52 -22.33 12.78
CA THR A 56 -0.77 -21.53 13.74
C THR A 56 0.68 -21.47 13.31
N THR A 57 1.25 -20.29 13.25
CA THR A 57 2.67 -20.08 12.94
C THR A 57 3.30 -19.22 14.03
N ASN A 58 4.54 -19.55 14.40
CA ASN A 58 5.33 -18.79 15.34
C ASN A 58 6.76 -18.78 14.84
N GLN A 59 7.32 -17.58 14.61
CA GLN A 59 8.64 -17.45 14.01
C GLN A 59 9.29 -16.13 14.36
N PHE A 60 10.61 -16.06 14.25
CA PHE A 60 11.28 -14.79 14.08
C PHE A 60 10.98 -14.28 12.69
N GLY A 61 10.63 -12.99 12.59
CA GLY A 61 10.24 -12.35 11.35
C GLY A 61 10.59 -10.87 11.37
N SER A 62 10.28 -10.20 10.27
CA SER A 62 10.52 -8.77 10.15
C SER A 62 9.23 -8.01 9.82
N SER A 63 9.33 -6.68 9.94
CA SER A 63 8.34 -5.76 9.37
C SER A 63 6.95 -5.81 10.03
N ALA A 64 6.84 -6.22 11.28
CA ALA A 64 5.54 -6.26 11.97
C ALA A 64 5.00 -4.87 12.28
N GLU A 65 5.82 -3.98 12.85
CA GLU A 65 5.43 -2.60 13.13
C GLU A 65 5.57 -1.72 11.88
N GLN A 66 6.71 -1.83 11.17
CA GLN A 66 6.92 -1.13 9.90
C GLN A 66 7.77 -1.96 8.95
N THR A 67 7.42 -1.95 7.68
CA THR A 67 8.17 -2.66 6.65
C THR A 67 9.63 -2.23 6.66
N SER A 68 10.55 -3.19 6.85
CA SER A 68 12.00 -2.99 6.80
C SER A 68 12.41 -2.54 5.40
N ARG A 69 13.27 -1.52 5.32
CA ARG A 69 13.61 -0.85 4.06
C ARG A 69 14.96 -0.16 4.10
N LEU A 70 15.53 0.01 2.92
CA LEU A 70 16.68 0.87 2.65
C LEU A 70 16.29 1.86 1.57
N GLY A 71 16.58 3.12 1.77
CA GLY A 71 16.28 4.18 0.81
C GLY A 71 17.41 5.18 0.64
N PHE A 72 17.39 5.81 -0.53
CA PHE A 72 18.24 6.93 -0.89
C PHE A 72 17.33 8.06 -1.34
N LYS A 73 17.56 9.24 -0.84
CA LYS A 73 16.87 10.45 -1.29
C LYS A 73 17.87 11.58 -1.47
N GLY A 74 17.66 12.40 -2.46
CA GLY A 74 18.53 13.54 -2.70
C GLY A 74 17.76 14.73 -3.18
N THR A 75 18.35 15.90 -2.95
CA THR A 75 17.88 17.20 -3.43
C THR A 75 19.02 17.98 -4.04
N GLU A 76 18.74 18.72 -5.09
CA GLU A 76 19.63 19.65 -5.74
C GLU A 76 18.93 21.01 -5.84
N ASP A 77 19.56 22.07 -5.32
CA ASP A 77 19.04 23.42 -5.45
C ASP A 77 19.34 23.94 -6.86
N LEU A 78 18.31 24.27 -7.61
CA LEU A 78 18.40 24.81 -8.97
C LEU A 78 18.36 26.32 -8.99
N GLY A 79 18.32 26.97 -7.80
CA GLY A 79 18.21 28.44 -7.67
C GLY A 79 16.77 28.95 -7.82
N GLY A 80 16.57 30.19 -7.38
CA GLY A 80 15.28 30.87 -7.49
C GLY A 80 14.14 30.16 -6.72
N GLY A 81 14.42 29.33 -5.69
CA GLY A 81 13.43 28.54 -4.96
C GLY A 81 12.93 27.32 -5.70
N SER A 82 13.69 26.85 -6.69
CA SER A 82 13.42 25.61 -7.42
C SER A 82 14.42 24.54 -7.00
N GLN A 83 13.97 23.30 -6.89
CA GLN A 83 14.77 22.14 -6.50
C GLN A 83 14.45 20.94 -7.38
N ALA A 84 15.46 20.16 -7.76
CA ALA A 84 15.28 18.80 -8.22
C ALA A 84 15.36 17.84 -7.02
N PHE A 85 14.61 16.75 -7.05
CA PHE A 85 14.67 15.75 -6.01
C PHE A 85 14.45 14.33 -6.56
N PHE A 86 14.97 13.35 -5.85
CA PHE A 86 14.69 11.95 -6.13
C PHE A 86 14.53 11.16 -4.84
N THR A 87 13.84 10.03 -4.95
CA THR A 87 13.78 8.99 -3.93
C THR A 87 13.85 7.63 -4.61
N THR A 88 14.63 6.71 -4.02
CA THR A 88 14.57 5.28 -4.34
C THR A 88 14.56 4.49 -3.04
N GLU A 89 13.63 3.57 -2.87
CA GLU A 89 13.40 2.82 -1.65
C GLU A 89 13.15 1.35 -1.97
N PHE A 90 13.86 0.46 -1.29
CA PHE A 90 13.76 -0.98 -1.45
C PHE A 90 13.32 -1.63 -0.13
N GLN A 91 12.49 -2.66 -0.23
CA GLN A 91 12.15 -3.49 0.91
C GLN A 91 13.29 -4.42 1.27
N LEU A 92 13.45 -4.68 2.57
CA LEU A 92 14.42 -5.60 3.14
C LEU A 92 13.72 -6.69 3.95
N TYR A 93 14.33 -7.86 3.97
CA TYR A 93 13.96 -9.01 4.78
C TYR A 93 15.16 -9.42 5.65
N PRO A 94 15.42 -8.69 6.75
CA PRO A 94 16.63 -8.87 7.55
C PRO A 94 16.74 -10.25 8.23
N GLU A 95 15.63 -10.97 8.37
CA GLU A 95 15.59 -12.33 8.93
C GLU A 95 15.83 -13.43 7.88
N GLN A 96 15.83 -13.07 6.60
CA GLN A 96 16.05 -14.01 5.51
C GLN A 96 17.52 -14.07 5.10
N GLN A 97 17.93 -15.19 4.49
CA GLN A 97 19.28 -15.34 3.97
C GLN A 97 19.62 -14.31 2.86
N GLN A 98 18.63 -13.88 2.11
CA GLN A 98 18.76 -12.84 1.10
C GLN A 98 17.88 -11.65 1.46
N LEU A 99 18.45 -10.46 1.44
CA LEU A 99 17.74 -9.23 1.81
C LEU A 99 16.52 -8.90 0.92
N ASN A 100 16.40 -9.52 -0.25
CA ASN A 100 15.25 -9.38 -1.15
C ASN A 100 14.11 -10.38 -0.84
N GLY A 101 14.22 -11.18 0.23
CA GLY A 101 13.21 -12.17 0.62
C GLY A 101 13.28 -13.46 -0.20
N ASN A 102 14.31 -13.67 -1.00
CA ASN A 102 14.50 -14.91 -1.73
C ASN A 102 15.10 -15.97 -0.76
N THR A 103 14.29 -16.93 -0.36
CA THR A 103 14.75 -18.03 0.49
C THR A 103 15.54 -19.03 -0.35
N VAL A 104 16.85 -18.98 -0.25
CA VAL A 104 17.67 -20.13 -0.60
C VAL A 104 17.44 -21.20 0.47
N VAL A 105 17.12 -22.40 0.04
CA VAL A 105 16.80 -23.56 0.87
C VAL A 105 17.88 -23.78 1.92
N GLY A 106 17.64 -23.32 3.13
CA GLY A 106 18.41 -23.64 4.33
C GLY A 106 17.56 -24.49 5.27
N ALA A 107 18.18 -25.14 6.24
CA ALA A 107 17.56 -26.11 7.14
C ALA A 107 16.34 -25.59 7.95
N ASN A 108 16.03 -24.30 7.90
CA ASN A 108 14.94 -23.64 8.62
C ASN A 108 13.96 -22.85 7.71
N SER A 109 13.99 -23.04 6.40
CA SER A 109 13.05 -22.35 5.53
C SER A 109 11.76 -23.15 5.33
N ASN A 110 10.63 -22.63 5.75
CA ASN A 110 9.32 -23.21 5.50
C ASN A 110 8.80 -22.92 4.06
N GLY A 111 9.67 -22.95 3.07
CA GLY A 111 9.28 -22.97 1.66
C GLY A 111 8.40 -21.78 1.22
N VAL A 112 8.62 -20.59 1.75
CA VAL A 112 7.93 -19.38 1.24
C VAL A 112 8.51 -19.06 -0.12
N GLY A 113 7.63 -18.96 -1.11
CA GLY A 113 7.96 -18.89 -2.52
C GLY A 113 9.11 -17.95 -2.88
N ALA A 114 9.99 -18.46 -3.72
CA ALA A 114 11.11 -17.72 -4.25
C ALA A 114 10.65 -16.46 -4.99
N ASN A 115 10.93 -15.32 -4.44
CA ASN A 115 11.03 -14.10 -5.24
C ASN A 115 12.29 -14.24 -6.10
N THR A 116 12.13 -14.59 -7.36
CA THR A 116 13.22 -14.83 -8.30
C THR A 116 13.83 -13.54 -8.84
N GLY A 117 13.45 -12.37 -8.31
CA GLY A 117 13.89 -11.05 -8.75
C GLY A 117 14.88 -10.39 -7.81
N GLY A 118 15.44 -9.26 -8.24
CA GLY A 118 16.31 -8.39 -7.45
C GLY A 118 15.58 -7.70 -6.27
N LEU A 119 16.13 -6.60 -5.76
CA LEU A 119 15.53 -5.83 -4.68
C LEU A 119 14.09 -5.40 -5.02
N LEU A 120 13.17 -5.58 -4.08
CA LEU A 120 11.78 -5.17 -4.23
C LEU A 120 11.67 -3.65 -4.14
N ASN A 121 11.37 -3.02 -5.28
CA ASN A 121 11.21 -1.58 -5.38
C ASN A 121 9.91 -1.13 -4.69
N ARG A 122 10.02 -0.27 -3.70
CA ARG A 122 8.86 0.32 -2.98
C ARG A 122 8.47 1.67 -3.56
N GLN A 123 9.45 2.53 -3.78
CA GLN A 123 9.29 3.83 -4.43
C GLN A 123 10.55 4.14 -5.23
N THR A 124 10.40 4.64 -6.43
CA THR A 124 11.49 5.21 -7.22
C THR A 124 10.93 6.27 -8.12
N PHE A 125 11.29 7.51 -7.87
CA PHE A 125 10.82 8.66 -8.63
C PHE A 125 11.82 9.81 -8.61
N VAL A 126 11.71 10.68 -9.61
CA VAL A 126 12.41 11.95 -9.71
C VAL A 126 11.39 13.05 -9.95
N GLY A 127 11.65 14.23 -9.42
CA GLY A 127 10.73 15.35 -9.53
C GLY A 127 11.38 16.72 -9.39
N LEU A 128 10.56 17.73 -9.59
CA LEU A 128 10.91 19.14 -9.36
C LEU A 128 9.93 19.74 -8.35
N HIS A 129 10.46 20.60 -7.49
CA HIS A 129 9.71 21.38 -6.53
C HIS A 129 9.96 22.86 -6.74
N LYS A 130 8.94 23.67 -6.56
CA LYS A 130 9.00 25.14 -6.58
C LYS A 130 8.35 25.69 -5.32
N ASN A 131 9.14 26.39 -4.51
CA ASN A 131 8.65 27.02 -3.27
C ASN A 131 7.41 27.90 -3.53
N GLY A 132 6.36 27.70 -2.74
CA GLY A 132 5.10 28.43 -2.81
C GLY A 132 4.14 27.96 -3.89
N LEU A 133 4.53 26.98 -4.74
CA LEU A 133 3.66 26.34 -5.72
C LEU A 133 3.42 24.87 -5.38
N GLY A 134 4.50 24.10 -5.18
CA GLY A 134 4.42 22.67 -4.96
C GLY A 134 5.42 21.89 -5.81
N GLN A 135 5.12 20.62 -6.05
CA GLN A 135 6.02 19.68 -6.71
C GLN A 135 5.30 18.79 -7.72
N PHE A 136 6.07 18.27 -8.67
CA PHE A 136 5.67 17.13 -9.46
C PHE A 136 6.77 16.06 -9.45
N ALA A 137 6.37 14.80 -9.61
CA ALA A 137 7.31 13.69 -9.68
C ALA A 137 6.79 12.58 -10.61
N VAL A 138 7.73 11.85 -11.22
CA VAL A 138 7.44 10.74 -12.13
C VAL A 138 8.17 9.48 -11.66
N GLY A 139 7.46 8.34 -11.63
CA GLY A 139 8.02 7.05 -11.26
C GLY A 139 7.05 6.14 -10.53
N LEU A 140 7.56 5.20 -9.74
CA LEU A 140 6.78 4.37 -8.83
C LEU A 140 6.51 5.17 -7.54
N GLN A 141 5.24 5.43 -7.24
CA GLN A 141 4.85 6.33 -6.16
C GLN A 141 3.63 5.83 -5.40
N TYR A 142 3.44 6.34 -4.19
CA TYR A 142 2.21 6.14 -3.42
C TYR A 142 1.01 6.81 -4.09
N THR A 143 -0.14 6.16 -3.97
CA THR A 143 -1.41 6.73 -4.44
C THR A 143 -1.95 7.77 -3.46
N PRO A 144 -2.82 8.71 -3.90
CA PRO A 144 -3.47 9.68 -3.02
C PRO A 144 -4.25 9.04 -1.86
N VAL A 145 -4.96 7.93 -2.12
CA VAL A 145 -5.70 7.22 -1.07
C VAL A 145 -4.75 6.64 -0.03
N PHE A 146 -3.65 6.01 -0.43
CA PHE A 146 -2.68 5.49 0.54
C PHE A 146 -1.98 6.62 1.31
N ALA A 147 -1.61 7.70 0.66
CA ALA A 147 -1.00 8.86 1.33
C ALA A 147 -1.93 9.44 2.41
N ALA A 148 -3.23 9.53 2.11
CA ALA A 148 -4.24 9.96 3.07
C ALA A 148 -4.40 8.97 4.25
N VAL A 149 -4.41 7.66 3.97
CA VAL A 149 -4.44 6.62 5.02
C VAL A 149 -3.19 6.68 5.89
N ALA A 150 -2.01 6.75 5.30
CA ALA A 150 -0.76 6.80 6.05
C ALA A 150 -0.66 8.01 7.00
N ALA A 151 -1.30 9.13 6.64
CA ALA A 151 -1.35 10.33 7.48
C ALA A 151 -2.29 10.19 8.71
N THR A 152 -3.24 9.25 8.69
CA THR A 152 -4.31 9.16 9.69
C THR A 152 -4.57 7.75 10.21
N ASP A 153 -3.72 6.80 9.90
CA ASP A 153 -3.83 5.46 10.49
C ASP A 153 -3.26 5.42 11.90
N VAL A 154 -4.07 4.94 12.84
CA VAL A 154 -3.69 4.83 14.27
C VAL A 154 -2.49 3.91 14.46
N GLY A 155 -2.45 2.79 13.75
CA GLY A 155 -1.37 1.80 13.79
C GLY A 155 -0.15 2.20 12.95
N GLN A 156 -0.15 3.39 12.32
CA GLN A 156 0.92 3.87 11.44
C GLN A 156 1.24 2.89 10.30
N THR A 157 0.20 2.33 9.71
CA THR A 157 0.27 1.35 8.62
C THR A 157 1.12 0.12 8.95
N ASN A 158 1.01 -0.38 10.20
CA ASN A 158 1.65 -1.63 10.60
C ASN A 158 1.07 -2.83 9.81
N ASN A 159 1.84 -3.92 9.76
CA ASN A 159 1.49 -5.10 8.97
C ASN A 159 0.76 -6.18 9.79
N MET A 160 0.13 -5.80 10.90
CA MET A 160 -0.57 -6.71 11.79
C MET A 160 -2.07 -6.76 11.48
N ALA A 161 -2.72 -7.86 11.85
CA ALA A 161 -4.17 -8.01 11.72
C ALA A 161 -4.94 -6.98 12.54
N GLY A 162 -6.22 -6.80 12.24
CA GLY A 162 -7.13 -5.97 13.03
C GLY A 162 -7.34 -4.56 12.50
N ASN A 163 -6.43 -4.04 11.68
CA ASN A 163 -6.65 -2.79 10.96
C ASN A 163 -7.61 -3.03 9.79
N VAL A 164 -8.78 -2.43 9.81
CA VAL A 164 -9.79 -2.60 8.75
C VAL A 164 -9.66 -1.57 7.65
N ILE A 165 -8.92 -0.49 7.86
CA ILE A 165 -8.60 0.53 6.86
C ILE A 165 -7.37 0.09 6.05
N TYR A 166 -6.22 -0.08 6.72
CA TYR A 166 -5.02 -0.64 6.13
C TYR A 166 -4.98 -2.14 6.42
N ALA A 167 -5.84 -2.89 5.74
CA ALA A 167 -6.00 -4.32 5.99
C ALA A 167 -4.75 -5.08 5.55
N ALA A 168 -4.00 -5.61 6.52
CA ALA A 168 -2.93 -6.55 6.26
C ALA A 168 -3.49 -7.84 5.63
N THR A 169 -2.72 -8.45 4.73
CA THR A 169 -3.10 -9.74 4.16
C THR A 169 -2.99 -10.86 5.21
N SER A 170 -3.84 -11.87 5.08
CA SER A 170 -3.98 -12.98 6.04
C SER A 170 -2.75 -13.86 6.23
N SER A 171 -1.67 -13.64 5.54
CA SER A 171 -0.47 -14.50 5.58
C SER A 171 0.64 -14.03 6.52
N GLY A 172 0.43 -12.95 7.28
CA GLY A 172 1.47 -12.43 8.20
C GLY A 172 2.72 -11.90 7.50
N ASN A 173 2.78 -12.00 6.20
CA ASN A 173 3.78 -11.33 5.40
C ASN A 173 3.36 -9.87 5.23
N SER A 174 4.32 -8.99 5.44
CA SER A 174 4.18 -7.59 5.11
C SER A 174 3.42 -7.43 3.81
N ASN A 175 2.50 -6.46 3.77
CA ASN A 175 1.86 -6.02 2.52
C ASN A 175 2.92 -5.38 1.61
N ASP A 176 3.82 -6.21 1.09
CA ASP A 176 4.91 -5.80 0.22
C ASP A 176 4.41 -5.42 -1.15
N GLY A 177 3.16 -5.78 -1.38
CA GLY A 177 2.48 -5.54 -2.62
C GLY A 177 2.16 -4.07 -2.85
N ALA A 178 2.02 -3.73 -4.10
CA ALA A 178 1.48 -2.45 -4.54
C ALA A 178 0.01 -2.24 -4.13
N SER A 179 -0.60 -3.18 -3.39
CA SER A 179 -1.98 -3.05 -2.93
C SER A 179 -2.31 -3.88 -1.69
N SER A 180 -3.31 -3.42 -0.95
CA SER A 180 -4.00 -4.17 0.10
C SER A 180 -5.42 -4.54 -0.35
N ASN A 181 -6.14 -5.32 0.45
CA ASN A 181 -7.56 -5.59 0.19
C ASN A 181 -8.42 -4.33 0.17
N ALA A 182 -7.97 -3.28 0.85
CA ALA A 182 -8.72 -2.04 1.00
C ALA A 182 -8.41 -1.01 -0.07
N MET A 183 -7.18 -0.97 -0.61
CA MET A 183 -6.73 0.05 -1.55
C MET A 183 -5.52 -0.39 -2.35
N THR A 184 -5.25 0.31 -3.44
CA THR A 184 -3.97 0.27 -4.13
C THR A 184 -3.01 1.21 -3.42
N VAL A 185 -1.86 0.68 -3.01
CA VAL A 185 -0.86 1.42 -2.23
C VAL A 185 0.05 2.24 -3.13
N ARG A 186 0.50 1.65 -4.24
CA ARG A 186 1.44 2.25 -5.19
C ARG A 186 1.04 1.96 -6.62
N THR A 187 1.44 2.87 -7.51
CA THR A 187 1.32 2.68 -8.96
C THR A 187 2.64 3.02 -9.64
N ALA A 188 3.01 2.18 -10.62
CA ALA A 188 4.14 2.43 -11.52
C ALA A 188 3.70 3.35 -12.66
N ASN A 189 4.68 3.91 -13.38
CA ASN A 189 4.41 4.81 -14.53
C ASN A 189 3.48 5.97 -14.14
N THR A 190 3.75 6.58 -12.99
CA THR A 190 2.85 7.53 -12.35
C THR A 190 3.49 8.92 -12.33
N LEU A 191 2.72 9.90 -12.74
CA LEU A 191 2.95 11.32 -12.53
C LEU A 191 2.12 11.76 -11.32
N THR A 192 2.75 12.41 -10.34
CA THR A 192 2.05 13.10 -9.25
C THR A 192 2.33 14.59 -9.30
N VAL A 193 1.35 15.39 -8.92
CA VAL A 193 1.48 16.82 -8.66
C VAL A 193 0.91 17.09 -7.27
N ALA A 194 1.65 17.80 -6.43
CA ALA A 194 1.19 18.18 -5.10
C ALA A 194 1.47 19.65 -4.85
N SER A 195 0.51 20.36 -4.29
CA SER A 195 0.69 21.76 -3.89
C SER A 195 1.53 21.86 -2.61
N ASP A 196 2.21 22.96 -2.43
CA ASP A 196 2.60 23.39 -1.09
C ASP A 196 1.35 23.68 -0.26
N LYS A 197 1.47 23.63 1.07
CA LYS A 197 0.35 23.95 1.95
C LYS A 197 0.12 25.48 1.97
N PHE A 198 -1.12 25.85 1.68
CA PHE A 198 -1.58 27.23 1.76
C PHE A 198 -2.63 27.35 2.87
N SER A 199 -2.34 28.15 3.91
CA SER A 199 -3.24 28.33 5.07
C SER A 199 -3.76 27.03 5.67
N GLY A 200 -2.90 25.99 5.72
CA GLY A 200 -3.25 24.67 6.23
C GLY A 200 -3.88 23.73 5.20
N PHE A 201 -4.24 24.19 4.00
CA PHE A 201 -4.78 23.38 2.93
C PHE A 201 -3.68 22.85 2.01
N GLY A 202 -3.75 21.58 1.67
CA GLY A 202 -2.90 20.91 0.69
C GLY A 202 -3.74 20.06 -0.28
N ALA A 203 -3.27 19.91 -1.51
CA ALA A 203 -3.90 19.08 -2.53
C ALA A 203 -2.87 18.31 -3.32
N ASN A 204 -3.25 17.14 -3.82
CA ASN A 204 -2.45 16.35 -4.73
C ASN A 204 -3.29 15.68 -5.80
N VAL A 205 -2.65 15.43 -6.94
CA VAL A 205 -3.24 14.77 -8.12
C VAL A 205 -2.29 13.67 -8.56
N MET A 206 -2.82 12.58 -9.01
CA MET A 206 -2.09 11.47 -9.59
C MET A 206 -2.66 11.13 -10.96
N PHE A 207 -1.76 10.82 -11.89
CA PHE A 207 -2.09 10.22 -13.17
C PHE A 207 -1.13 9.05 -13.43
N THR A 208 -1.66 7.89 -13.84
CA THR A 208 -0.86 6.70 -14.16
C THR A 208 -1.31 6.12 -15.49
N GLU A 209 -0.34 5.70 -16.30
CA GLU A 209 -0.64 5.14 -17.61
C GLU A 209 0.44 4.14 -18.02
N ASN A 210 -0.01 2.94 -18.42
CA ASN A 210 0.84 1.89 -18.99
C ASN A 210 0.04 1.18 -20.08
N ASN A 211 0.13 1.71 -21.30
CA ASN A 211 -0.63 1.22 -22.45
C ASN A 211 0.29 0.49 -23.42
N LYS A 212 -0.12 -0.71 -23.82
CA LYS A 212 0.53 -1.50 -24.85
C LYS A 212 -0.51 -1.92 -25.89
N ASN A 213 -0.29 -1.48 -27.12
CA ASN A 213 -1.14 -1.81 -28.26
C ASN A 213 -0.31 -2.64 -29.26
N ALA A 214 -0.78 -3.82 -29.59
CA ALA A 214 -0.17 -4.70 -30.58
C ALA A 214 -1.10 -4.81 -31.79
N SER A 215 -0.61 -4.45 -32.98
CA SER A 215 -1.39 -4.44 -34.25
C SER A 215 -1.09 -5.60 -35.18
N GLN A 216 -0.06 -6.42 -34.89
CA GLN A 216 0.34 -7.52 -35.75
C GLN A 216 -0.07 -8.88 -35.20
N VAL A 217 -0.53 -9.74 -36.12
CA VAL A 217 -0.78 -11.16 -35.87
C VAL A 217 0.43 -11.90 -36.38
N ASP A 218 1.18 -12.62 -35.54
CA ASP A 218 2.22 -13.52 -35.95
C ASP A 218 1.62 -14.91 -36.16
N THR A 219 1.69 -15.42 -37.39
CA THR A 219 1.21 -16.75 -37.76
C THR A 219 2.35 -17.74 -37.94
N THR A 220 3.59 -17.37 -37.66
CA THR A 220 4.80 -18.15 -38.00
C THR A 220 4.92 -19.45 -37.21
N SER A 221 4.23 -19.59 -36.08
CA SER A 221 4.30 -20.77 -35.20
C SER A 221 3.03 -21.61 -35.19
N GLY A 222 2.09 -21.39 -36.09
CA GLY A 222 0.82 -22.12 -36.13
C GLY A 222 -0.15 -21.77 -35.03
N VAL A 223 0.24 -20.89 -34.10
CA VAL A 223 -0.60 -20.29 -33.06
C VAL A 223 -0.78 -18.82 -33.39
N ALA A 224 -1.98 -18.44 -33.80
CA ALA A 224 -2.30 -17.04 -34.03
C ALA A 224 -2.15 -16.25 -32.74
N THR A 225 -1.09 -15.47 -32.62
CA THR A 225 -0.98 -14.46 -31.56
C THR A 225 -1.79 -13.24 -32.02
N ALA A 226 -3.02 -13.14 -31.56
CA ALA A 226 -3.87 -12.02 -31.90
C ALA A 226 -3.26 -10.72 -31.36
N GLY A 227 -3.18 -9.70 -32.19
CA GLY A 227 -2.94 -8.34 -31.77
C GLY A 227 -4.03 -7.88 -30.78
N GLY A 228 -3.80 -6.79 -30.08
CA GLY A 228 -4.77 -6.23 -29.14
C GLY A 228 -4.13 -5.26 -28.17
N ASN A 229 -4.91 -4.80 -27.22
CA ASN A 229 -4.52 -3.79 -26.24
C ASN A 229 -4.39 -4.41 -24.86
N THR A 230 -3.35 -3.97 -24.14
CA THR A 230 -3.23 -4.20 -22.69
C THR A 230 -2.96 -2.85 -22.05
N ASN A 231 -3.98 -2.23 -21.50
CA ASN A 231 -3.95 -0.88 -21.00
C ASN A 231 -4.27 -0.86 -19.51
N ALA A 232 -3.39 -0.25 -18.73
CA ALA A 232 -3.61 0.07 -17.32
C ALA A 232 -3.47 1.58 -17.17
N SER A 233 -4.52 2.25 -16.74
CA SER A 233 -4.53 3.69 -16.57
C SER A 233 -5.33 4.09 -15.33
N GLY A 234 -5.11 5.29 -14.84
CA GLY A 234 -5.87 5.80 -13.72
C GLY A 234 -5.51 7.20 -13.34
N TRP A 235 -6.34 7.76 -12.47
CA TRP A 235 -6.13 9.07 -11.88
C TRP A 235 -6.59 9.08 -10.43
N GLY A 236 -6.11 10.03 -9.66
CA GLY A 236 -6.50 10.21 -8.28
C GLY A 236 -6.36 11.64 -7.83
N LEU A 237 -7.10 11.99 -6.81
CA LEU A 237 -7.12 13.29 -6.15
C LEU A 237 -7.01 13.08 -4.65
N GLY A 238 -6.28 13.96 -3.96
CA GLY A 238 -6.27 14.03 -2.51
C GLY A 238 -6.28 15.49 -2.07
N ALA A 239 -6.91 15.74 -0.94
CA ALA A 239 -6.89 17.04 -0.28
C ALA A 239 -6.80 16.86 1.23
N ASP A 240 -6.08 17.75 1.89
CA ASP A 240 -6.00 17.78 3.34
C ASP A 240 -6.10 19.20 3.88
N TYR A 241 -6.59 19.31 5.10
CA TYR A 241 -6.68 20.58 5.81
C TYR A 241 -6.28 20.43 7.27
N THR A 242 -5.43 21.31 7.73
CA THR A 242 -4.98 21.37 9.12
C THR A 242 -5.40 22.70 9.74
N TYR A 243 -6.14 22.65 10.83
CA TYR A 243 -6.50 23.81 11.62
C TYR A 243 -6.25 23.54 13.12
N ASN A 244 -5.25 24.20 13.66
CA ASN A 244 -4.79 23.97 15.04
C ASN A 244 -4.54 22.47 15.31
N LYS A 245 -5.33 21.85 16.18
CA LYS A 245 -5.26 20.44 16.59
C LYS A 245 -6.11 19.50 15.74
N PHE A 246 -6.86 20.04 14.79
CA PHE A 246 -7.73 19.28 13.89
C PHE A 246 -7.04 19.07 12.54
N PHE A 247 -7.10 17.86 12.05
CA PHE A 247 -6.64 17.48 10.71
C PHE A 247 -7.72 16.65 10.04
N ILE A 248 -8.05 16.95 8.80
CA ILE A 248 -8.97 16.20 7.96
C ILE A 248 -8.33 15.96 6.59
N ASN A 249 -8.57 14.79 6.02
CA ASN A 249 -8.21 14.52 4.63
C ASN A 249 -9.31 13.75 3.90
N ALA A 250 -9.28 13.88 2.58
CA ALA A 250 -10.12 13.10 1.68
C ALA A 250 -9.32 12.76 0.43
N ALA A 251 -9.48 11.55 -0.07
CA ALA A 251 -8.84 11.12 -1.30
C ALA A 251 -9.77 10.20 -2.11
N TYR A 252 -9.65 10.30 -3.42
CA TYR A 252 -10.33 9.45 -4.39
C TYR A 252 -9.36 9.04 -5.49
N GLN A 253 -9.48 7.80 -5.95
CA GLN A 253 -8.78 7.33 -7.14
C GLN A 253 -9.62 6.35 -7.93
N SER A 254 -9.41 6.35 -9.25
CA SER A 254 -10.05 5.46 -10.20
C SER A 254 -8.97 4.82 -11.07
N LEU A 255 -8.83 3.52 -10.99
CA LEU A 255 -7.87 2.73 -11.75
C LEU A 255 -8.64 1.84 -12.72
N LYS A 256 -8.18 1.79 -13.97
CA LYS A 256 -8.83 1.02 -15.02
C LYS A 256 -7.84 0.05 -15.64
N GLN A 257 -8.31 -1.15 -15.87
CA GLN A 257 -7.59 -2.15 -16.65
C GLN A 257 -8.43 -2.61 -17.82
N LEU A 258 -7.83 -2.65 -19.00
CA LEU A 258 -8.43 -3.11 -20.23
C LEU A 258 -7.43 -4.03 -20.93
N THR A 259 -7.82 -5.25 -21.25
CA THR A 259 -7.06 -6.12 -22.13
C THR A 259 -7.98 -6.70 -23.19
N THR A 260 -7.51 -6.71 -24.42
CA THR A 260 -8.19 -7.35 -25.55
C THR A 260 -7.35 -8.49 -26.15
N VAL A 261 -6.16 -8.76 -25.54
CA VAL A 261 -5.26 -9.84 -25.95
C VAL A 261 -5.62 -11.11 -25.19
N GLY A 262 -5.86 -12.20 -25.91
CA GLY A 262 -6.18 -13.51 -25.35
C GLY A 262 -7.66 -13.68 -24.99
N ASN A 263 -7.99 -14.86 -24.49
CA ASN A 263 -9.34 -15.14 -24.00
C ASN A 263 -9.59 -14.37 -22.71
N VAL A 264 -10.28 -13.25 -22.82
CA VAL A 264 -10.88 -12.60 -21.66
C VAL A 264 -12.02 -13.51 -21.22
N THR A 265 -11.77 -14.35 -20.23
CA THR A 265 -12.85 -15.19 -19.69
C THR A 265 -13.88 -14.28 -19.06
N PRO A 266 -15.17 -14.42 -19.46
CA PRO A 266 -16.23 -13.77 -18.73
C PRO A 266 -16.14 -14.19 -17.27
N PHE A 267 -16.47 -13.28 -16.42
CA PHE A 267 -16.65 -13.49 -15.00
C PHE A 267 -17.47 -14.77 -14.73
N THR A 268 -16.86 -15.79 -14.13
CA THR A 268 -17.55 -17.06 -13.89
C THR A 268 -18.10 -17.07 -12.46
N ALA A 269 -19.41 -17.34 -12.36
CA ALA A 269 -20.10 -17.53 -11.09
C ALA A 269 -19.45 -18.64 -10.25
N GLY A 270 -19.29 -18.41 -8.95
CA GLY A 270 -18.90 -19.42 -7.98
C GLY A 270 -17.41 -19.49 -7.64
N VAL A 271 -16.52 -18.83 -8.37
CA VAL A 271 -15.08 -18.78 -8.08
C VAL A 271 -14.67 -17.50 -7.35
N ASN A 272 -15.57 -16.55 -7.27
CA ASN A 272 -15.28 -15.20 -6.82
C ASN A 272 -15.73 -14.98 -5.39
N THR A 273 -14.94 -15.46 -4.44
CA THR A 273 -15.08 -15.01 -3.06
C THR A 273 -14.61 -13.56 -2.91
N PRO A 274 -15.16 -12.78 -1.98
CA PRO A 274 -14.66 -11.43 -1.70
C PRO A 274 -13.14 -11.35 -1.52
N ALA A 275 -12.51 -12.37 -0.95
CA ALA A 275 -11.06 -12.43 -0.79
C ALA A 275 -10.31 -12.65 -2.11
N ALA A 276 -10.82 -13.47 -3.03
CA ALA A 276 -10.18 -13.73 -4.32
C ALA A 276 -10.15 -12.49 -5.22
N TRP A 277 -11.19 -11.67 -5.19
CA TRP A 277 -11.25 -10.42 -5.94
C TRP A 277 -10.20 -9.42 -5.49
N THR A 278 -10.05 -9.27 -4.20
CA THR A 278 -9.15 -8.28 -3.63
C THR A 278 -7.69 -8.61 -3.88
N GLN A 279 -7.32 -9.87 -3.98
CA GLN A 279 -5.97 -10.30 -4.33
C GLN A 279 -5.66 -10.12 -5.82
N ALA A 280 -6.62 -10.39 -6.70
CA ALA A 280 -6.41 -10.25 -8.15
C ALA A 280 -6.21 -8.80 -8.59
N GLN A 281 -6.80 -7.83 -7.90
CA GLN A 281 -6.71 -6.40 -8.24
C GLN A 281 -5.41 -5.74 -7.75
N GLY A 282 -4.65 -6.41 -6.93
CA GLY A 282 -3.51 -5.83 -6.23
C GLY A 282 -2.27 -5.57 -7.06
N ASN A 283 -2.04 -6.29 -8.12
CA ASN A 283 -0.77 -6.29 -8.87
C ASN A 283 -0.93 -6.07 -10.38
N GLY A 284 -2.04 -5.50 -10.82
CA GLY A 284 -2.32 -5.53 -12.26
C GLY A 284 -2.44 -6.98 -12.78
N ALA A 285 -2.45 -7.94 -11.87
CA ALA A 285 -2.65 -9.34 -12.21
C ALA A 285 -4.14 -9.60 -12.34
N THR A 286 -4.48 -9.99 -13.38
CA THR A 286 -5.66 -10.14 -14.19
C THR A 286 -6.31 -11.50 -14.06
N THR A 287 -5.98 -12.27 -13.03
CA THR A 287 -6.48 -13.63 -12.91
C THR A 287 -7.33 -13.82 -11.67
N VAL A 288 -8.63 -13.79 -11.88
CA VAL A 288 -9.57 -14.46 -10.98
C VAL A 288 -9.92 -15.78 -11.66
N GLY A 289 -9.57 -16.89 -11.04
CA GLY A 289 -9.88 -18.21 -11.59
C GLY A 289 -9.24 -18.53 -12.96
N GLY A 290 -8.08 -17.93 -13.28
CA GLY A 290 -7.30 -18.23 -14.49
C GLY A 290 -7.57 -17.36 -15.72
N GLY A 291 -8.40 -16.33 -15.64
CA GLY A 291 -8.69 -15.41 -16.74
C GLY A 291 -8.54 -13.93 -16.37
N ALA A 292 -8.04 -13.13 -17.29
CA ALA A 292 -8.02 -11.67 -17.17
C ALA A 292 -9.41 -11.09 -17.40
N PHE A 293 -9.83 -10.10 -16.60
CA PHE A 293 -11.06 -9.37 -16.88
C PHE A 293 -10.83 -7.85 -16.83
N ASN A 294 -11.58 -7.16 -17.67
CA ASN A 294 -11.54 -5.71 -17.73
C ASN A 294 -12.33 -5.11 -16.58
N SER A 295 -11.72 -4.19 -15.87
CA SER A 295 -12.33 -3.63 -14.67
C SER A 295 -12.00 -2.17 -14.44
N THR A 296 -12.89 -1.52 -13.68
CA THR A 296 -12.65 -0.20 -13.08
C THR A 296 -12.68 -0.36 -11.56
N ASP A 297 -11.65 0.14 -10.89
CA ASP A 297 -11.46 0.09 -9.45
C ASP A 297 -11.49 1.49 -8.86
N ASN A 298 -12.59 1.83 -8.22
CA ASN A 298 -12.83 3.13 -7.59
C ASN A 298 -12.60 3.02 -6.08
N GLN A 299 -11.76 3.90 -5.55
CA GLN A 299 -11.36 3.90 -4.16
C GLN A 299 -11.53 5.29 -3.57
N THR A 300 -12.11 5.36 -2.38
CA THR A 300 -12.36 6.61 -1.66
C THR A 300 -11.93 6.45 -0.21
N TYR A 301 -11.27 7.44 0.33
CA TYR A 301 -10.95 7.53 1.74
C TYR A 301 -11.26 8.91 2.29
N VAL A 302 -11.83 8.96 3.48
CA VAL A 302 -12.06 10.19 4.24
C VAL A 302 -11.71 9.92 5.70
N SER A 303 -10.96 10.82 6.31
CA SER A 303 -10.58 10.68 7.71
C SER A 303 -10.37 12.01 8.41
N ALA A 304 -10.42 11.96 9.72
CA ALA A 304 -10.09 13.10 10.57
C ALA A 304 -9.32 12.65 11.80
N THR A 305 -8.50 13.54 12.33
CA THR A 305 -7.83 13.39 13.63
C THR A 305 -7.98 14.64 14.46
N TYR A 306 -8.05 14.46 15.78
CA TYR A 306 -8.03 15.56 16.73
C TYR A 306 -7.07 15.27 17.89
N ASP A 307 -6.20 16.23 18.17
CA ASP A 307 -5.24 16.15 19.28
C ASP A 307 -5.81 16.85 20.51
N PHE A 308 -6.18 16.06 21.52
CA PHE A 308 -6.69 16.57 22.81
C PHE A 308 -5.55 17.00 23.77
N GLY A 309 -4.30 16.77 23.38
CA GLY A 309 -3.12 17.01 24.22
C GLY A 309 -2.72 15.79 25.03
N ILE A 310 -3.67 15.14 25.71
CA ILE A 310 -3.44 13.88 26.45
C ILE A 310 -3.49 12.65 25.54
N LEU A 311 -4.26 12.72 24.46
CA LEU A 311 -4.36 11.69 23.44
C LEU A 311 -4.74 12.30 22.10
N LYS A 312 -4.43 11.61 21.02
CA LYS A 312 -4.91 11.91 19.68
C LYS A 312 -5.96 10.88 19.27
N ALA A 313 -7.14 11.36 18.87
CA ALA A 313 -8.22 10.52 18.34
C ALA A 313 -8.18 10.50 16.81
N TYR A 314 -8.62 9.38 16.24
CA TYR A 314 -8.62 9.08 14.81
C TYR A 314 -9.97 8.50 14.41
N ALA A 315 -10.45 8.90 13.24
CA ALA A 315 -11.62 8.29 12.60
C ALA A 315 -11.40 8.26 11.10
N GLY A 316 -11.72 7.15 10.44
CA GLY A 316 -11.56 7.00 9.00
C GLY A 316 -12.61 6.09 8.40
N TYR A 317 -12.94 6.36 7.15
CA TYR A 317 -13.84 5.57 6.31
C TYR A 317 -13.19 5.32 4.97
N ILE A 318 -13.18 4.06 4.51
CA ILE A 318 -12.68 3.65 3.21
C ILE A 318 -13.75 2.89 2.43
N ASN A 319 -13.82 3.15 1.14
CA ASN A 319 -14.68 2.43 0.21
C ASN A 319 -13.89 2.09 -1.06
N ARG A 320 -13.94 0.84 -1.46
CA ARG A 320 -13.39 0.34 -2.73
C ARG A 320 -14.48 -0.40 -3.48
N LYS A 321 -14.67 -0.07 -4.75
CA LYS A 321 -15.60 -0.76 -5.64
C LYS A 321 -14.90 -1.12 -6.94
N VAL A 322 -14.76 -2.41 -7.18
CA VAL A 322 -14.26 -2.97 -8.44
C VAL A 322 -15.46 -3.41 -9.27
N THR A 323 -15.56 -2.92 -10.49
CA THR A 323 -16.68 -3.18 -11.41
C THR A 323 -16.14 -3.74 -12.70
N ALA A 324 -16.75 -4.80 -13.22
CA ALA A 324 -16.43 -5.33 -14.54
C ALA A 324 -16.84 -4.33 -15.63
N THR A 325 -15.98 -4.15 -16.64
CA THR A 325 -16.26 -3.18 -17.71
C THR A 325 -17.27 -3.72 -18.72
N ALA A 326 -17.24 -5.03 -18.97
CA ALA A 326 -18.15 -5.67 -19.92
C ALA A 326 -19.60 -5.74 -19.42
N ASP A 327 -19.79 -5.87 -18.09
CA ASP A 327 -21.10 -5.86 -17.47
C ASP A 327 -21.00 -5.18 -16.10
N THR A 328 -21.48 -3.97 -16.01
CA THR A 328 -21.44 -3.15 -14.79
C THR A 328 -22.34 -3.67 -13.66
N GLY A 329 -23.22 -4.65 -13.94
CA GLY A 329 -23.97 -5.39 -12.93
C GLY A 329 -23.07 -6.30 -12.08
N TYR A 330 -21.85 -6.62 -12.56
CA TYR A 330 -20.87 -7.42 -11.80
C TYR A 330 -19.90 -6.52 -11.07
N TYR A 331 -19.98 -6.50 -9.75
CA TYR A 331 -19.05 -5.74 -8.93
C TYR A 331 -18.77 -6.39 -7.57
N LEU A 332 -17.63 -6.04 -7.00
CA LEU A 332 -17.31 -6.25 -5.61
C LEU A 332 -17.05 -4.91 -4.94
N LYS A 333 -17.71 -4.65 -3.83
CA LYS A 333 -17.54 -3.46 -3.01
C LYS A 333 -17.09 -3.85 -1.61
N ARG A 334 -16.06 -3.17 -1.12
CA ARG A 334 -15.60 -3.24 0.27
C ARG A 334 -15.73 -1.87 0.91
N GLN A 335 -16.39 -1.80 2.05
CA GLN A 335 -16.52 -0.60 2.87
C GLN A 335 -16.01 -0.91 4.27
N ALA A 336 -15.31 0.02 4.89
CA ALA A 336 -14.87 -0.13 6.27
C ALA A 336 -14.76 1.24 6.95
N GLU A 337 -15.02 1.23 8.24
CA GLU A 337 -14.85 2.36 9.15
C GLU A 337 -14.03 1.93 10.36
N GLN A 338 -13.21 2.83 10.84
CA GLN A 338 -12.31 2.59 11.98
C GLN A 338 -12.19 3.83 12.82
N ILE A 339 -12.19 3.63 14.12
CA ILE A 339 -11.83 4.64 15.11
C ILE A 339 -10.64 4.16 15.92
N GLY A 340 -9.93 5.08 16.52
CA GLY A 340 -8.84 4.72 17.40
C GLY A 340 -8.26 5.91 18.14
N VAL A 341 -7.37 5.60 19.06
CA VAL A 341 -6.68 6.56 19.89
C VAL A 341 -5.21 6.21 20.04
N ARG A 342 -4.38 7.22 20.19
CA ARG A 342 -2.95 7.10 20.45
C ARG A 342 -2.54 8.12 21.51
N SER A 343 -1.72 7.70 22.47
CA SER A 343 -1.29 8.54 23.58
C SER A 343 0.10 8.16 24.06
N TYR A 344 0.86 9.14 24.51
CA TYR A 344 2.05 8.91 25.31
C TYR A 344 1.64 8.79 26.79
N ILE A 345 1.75 7.56 27.32
CA ILE A 345 1.47 7.25 28.72
C ILE A 345 2.58 7.81 29.61
N THR A 346 3.80 7.75 29.14
CA THR A 346 5.00 8.41 29.66
C THR A 346 5.78 9.02 28.52
N PRO A 347 6.79 9.87 28.76
CA PRO A 347 7.63 10.41 27.67
C PRO A 347 8.29 9.35 26.76
N THR A 348 8.41 8.11 27.25
CA THR A 348 9.06 7.00 26.53
C THR A 348 8.12 5.85 26.18
N ILE A 349 6.90 5.82 26.75
CA ILE A 349 5.91 4.76 26.48
C ILE A 349 4.72 5.36 25.76
N GLU A 350 4.50 4.90 24.55
CA GLU A 350 3.34 5.19 23.74
C GLU A 350 2.42 3.98 23.69
N GLY A 351 1.11 4.22 23.78
CA GLY A 351 0.09 3.19 23.60
C GLY A 351 -0.94 3.63 22.56
N TRP A 352 -1.51 2.68 21.85
CA TRP A 352 -2.56 2.92 20.89
C TRP A 352 -3.53 1.76 20.77
N ALA A 353 -4.76 2.09 20.39
CA ALA A 353 -5.82 1.13 20.17
C ALA A 353 -6.70 1.57 19.00
N SER A 354 -7.16 0.62 18.21
CA SER A 354 -8.15 0.84 17.16
C SER A 354 -9.17 -0.28 17.08
N ALA A 355 -10.37 0.05 16.64
CA ALA A 355 -11.42 -0.90 16.33
C ALA A 355 -12.20 -0.41 15.11
N GLY A 356 -12.64 -1.34 14.29
CA GLY A 356 -13.38 -1.03 13.10
C GLY A 356 -14.23 -2.19 12.62
N LEU A 357 -15.12 -1.86 11.70
CA LEU A 357 -16.01 -2.82 11.07
C LEU A 357 -16.15 -2.50 9.59
N GLY A 358 -16.60 -3.47 8.84
CA GLY A 358 -16.79 -3.30 7.42
C GLY A 358 -17.63 -4.40 6.79
N ARG A 359 -17.81 -4.25 5.50
CA ARG A 359 -18.69 -5.11 4.73
C ARG A 359 -18.16 -5.29 3.32
N TYR A 360 -18.19 -6.53 2.85
CA TYR A 360 -18.11 -6.87 1.43
C TYR A 360 -19.51 -7.02 0.87
N THR A 361 -19.75 -6.45 -0.30
CA THR A 361 -20.99 -6.62 -1.07
C THR A 361 -20.60 -6.96 -2.49
N ALA A 362 -21.10 -8.06 -3.01
CA ALA A 362 -20.92 -8.45 -4.39
C ALA A 362 -22.26 -8.54 -5.09
N PHE A 363 -22.28 -8.30 -6.40
CA PHE A 363 -23.48 -8.43 -7.23
C PHE A 363 -23.14 -9.12 -8.55
N GLY A 364 -24.11 -9.84 -9.10
CA GLY A 364 -24.01 -10.48 -10.42
C GLY A 364 -23.92 -11.99 -10.41
N ASN A 365 -23.73 -12.65 -9.25
CA ASN A 365 -23.54 -14.10 -9.19
C ASN A 365 -23.96 -14.77 -7.88
N ASN A 366 -25.09 -14.43 -7.29
CA ASN A 366 -25.52 -14.97 -6.00
C ASN A 366 -24.42 -14.87 -4.92
N THR A 367 -23.49 -13.92 -5.07
CA THR A 367 -22.41 -13.73 -4.13
C THR A 367 -22.91 -12.89 -2.98
N PRO A 368 -22.88 -13.42 -1.78
CA PRO A 368 -23.48 -12.76 -0.66
C PRO A 368 -22.56 -11.70 -0.07
N THR A 369 -23.17 -10.95 0.79
CA THR A 369 -22.54 -10.00 1.68
C THR A 369 -21.80 -10.72 2.79
N ALA A 370 -20.55 -10.33 3.04
CA ALA A 370 -19.79 -10.72 4.21
C ALA A 370 -19.48 -9.50 5.08
N ASN A 371 -19.77 -9.58 6.37
CA ASN A 371 -19.37 -8.56 7.33
C ASN A 371 -18.02 -8.94 7.94
N PHE A 372 -17.22 -7.95 8.26
CA PHE A 372 -15.97 -8.15 8.99
C PHE A 372 -15.79 -7.07 10.05
N ASN A 373 -15.03 -7.41 11.07
CA ASN A 373 -14.58 -6.48 12.07
C ASN A 373 -13.10 -6.73 12.37
N GLY A 374 -12.46 -5.73 12.98
CA GLY A 374 -11.08 -5.86 13.40
C GLY A 374 -10.76 -4.91 14.53
N TRP A 375 -9.77 -5.26 15.33
CA TRP A 375 -9.25 -4.42 16.38
C TRP A 375 -7.78 -4.69 16.63
N GLN A 376 -7.05 -3.67 17.05
CA GLN A 376 -5.64 -3.73 17.38
C GLN A 376 -5.35 -3.01 18.68
N LEU A 377 -4.35 -3.53 19.39
CA LEU A 377 -3.69 -2.87 20.52
C LEU A 377 -2.18 -2.89 20.25
N GLY A 378 -1.52 -1.79 20.52
CA GLY A 378 -0.08 -1.72 20.41
C GLY A 378 0.54 -0.77 21.43
N SER A 379 1.81 -1.01 21.72
CA SER A 379 2.60 -0.16 22.59
C SER A 379 4.04 -0.11 22.09
N ASN A 380 4.65 1.06 22.20
CA ASN A 380 6.04 1.32 21.90
C ASN A 380 6.76 1.79 23.16
N TYR A 381 7.94 1.23 23.41
CA TYR A 381 8.88 1.72 24.41
C TYR A 381 10.11 2.29 23.71
N TYR A 382 10.24 3.60 23.69
CA TYR A 382 11.31 4.31 23.00
C TYR A 382 12.60 4.29 23.84
N LEU A 383 13.60 3.58 23.37
CA LEU A 383 14.96 3.57 23.91
C LEU A 383 15.73 4.82 23.47
N SER A 384 15.39 5.34 22.28
CA SER A 384 15.90 6.57 21.70
C SER A 384 14.91 7.11 20.66
N LYS A 385 15.21 8.27 20.05
CA LYS A 385 14.41 8.80 18.93
C LYS A 385 14.39 7.88 17.71
N ARG A 386 15.32 6.94 17.59
CA ARG A 386 15.49 6.05 16.44
C ARG A 386 15.22 4.58 16.75
N THR A 387 15.14 4.20 18.02
CA THR A 387 15.02 2.80 18.44
C THR A 387 13.88 2.66 19.43
N ASN A 388 12.97 1.76 19.14
CA ASN A 388 11.90 1.35 20.07
C ASN A 388 11.74 -0.16 20.12
N LEU A 389 11.32 -0.63 21.28
CA LEU A 389 10.71 -1.95 21.43
C LEU A 389 9.21 -1.79 21.22
N TYR A 390 8.60 -2.80 20.62
CA TYR A 390 7.15 -2.77 20.40
C TYR A 390 6.49 -4.08 20.81
N ALA A 391 5.22 -3.99 21.15
CA ALA A 391 4.31 -5.12 21.29
C ALA A 391 2.98 -4.77 20.61
N ILE A 392 2.51 -5.62 19.72
CA ILE A 392 1.27 -5.41 18.96
C ILE A 392 0.46 -6.70 18.99
N TYR A 393 -0.84 -6.58 19.19
CA TYR A 393 -1.81 -7.66 19.00
C TYR A 393 -2.97 -7.16 18.15
N GLY A 394 -3.43 -8.00 17.24
CA GLY A 394 -4.59 -7.67 16.44
C GLY A 394 -5.40 -8.88 16.01
N GLN A 395 -6.66 -8.65 15.71
CA GLN A 395 -7.59 -9.68 15.25
C GLN A 395 -8.55 -9.12 14.20
N THR A 396 -8.81 -9.90 13.18
CA THR A 396 -9.87 -9.68 12.19
C THR A 396 -10.77 -10.90 12.10
N LEU A 397 -12.07 -10.69 12.08
CA LEU A 397 -13.08 -11.72 11.88
C LEU A 397 -13.92 -11.37 10.65
N THR A 398 -14.19 -12.36 9.81
CA THR A 398 -15.07 -12.23 8.65
C THR A 398 -16.19 -13.26 8.77
N SER A 399 -17.44 -12.80 8.65
CA SER A 399 -18.63 -13.67 8.71
C SER A 399 -18.71 -14.56 7.47
N ASN A 400 -19.60 -15.55 7.57
CA ASN A 400 -19.90 -16.41 6.43
C ASN A 400 -20.31 -15.58 5.21
N SER A 401 -19.69 -15.89 4.09
CA SER A 401 -20.16 -15.50 2.77
C SER A 401 -20.54 -16.76 2.02
N ALA A 402 -21.76 -16.84 1.49
CA ALA A 402 -22.18 -17.97 0.67
C ALA A 402 -21.95 -17.65 -0.81
N ALA A 403 -21.16 -18.45 -1.50
CA ALA A 403 -21.09 -18.47 -2.96
C ALA A 403 -21.63 -19.82 -3.42
N GLY A 404 -22.85 -19.84 -3.93
CA GLY A 404 -23.52 -21.09 -4.23
C GLY A 404 -23.81 -21.92 -2.96
N THR A 405 -23.30 -23.15 -2.92
CA THR A 405 -23.44 -24.06 -1.76
C THR A 405 -22.31 -23.96 -0.75
N VAL A 406 -21.29 -23.12 -1.01
CA VAL A 406 -20.08 -23.02 -0.17
C VAL A 406 -20.16 -21.78 0.70
N THR A 407 -20.18 -21.99 2.02
CA THR A 407 -20.08 -20.91 3.01
C THR A 407 -18.66 -20.84 3.57
N THR A 408 -18.06 -19.68 3.57
CA THR A 408 -16.73 -19.46 4.16
C THR A 408 -16.79 -18.36 5.19
N SER A 409 -16.20 -18.61 6.35
CA SER A 409 -15.90 -17.58 7.35
C SER A 409 -14.45 -17.68 7.74
N GLY A 410 -13.89 -16.59 8.23
CA GLY A 410 -12.49 -16.56 8.61
C GLY A 410 -12.24 -15.74 9.87
N GLY A 411 -11.28 -16.18 10.66
CA GLY A 411 -10.73 -15.44 11.77
C GLY A 411 -9.21 -15.46 11.65
N TYR A 412 -8.60 -14.29 11.80
CA TYR A 412 -7.16 -14.13 11.78
C TYR A 412 -6.73 -13.25 12.93
N SER A 413 -5.81 -13.76 13.75
CA SER A 413 -5.19 -12.98 14.81
C SER A 413 -3.68 -13.15 14.77
N ASN A 414 -2.97 -12.12 15.14
CA ASN A 414 -1.54 -12.19 15.28
C ASN A 414 -1.05 -11.29 16.43
N TYR A 415 0.12 -11.61 16.91
CA TYR A 415 0.87 -10.78 17.84
C TYR A 415 2.32 -10.68 17.39
N ALA A 416 2.94 -9.59 17.74
CA ALA A 416 4.37 -9.40 17.53
C ALA A 416 4.98 -8.66 18.71
N VAL A 417 6.20 -9.07 19.05
CA VAL A 417 7.10 -8.33 19.93
C VAL A 417 8.43 -8.18 19.22
N GLY A 418 8.98 -6.99 19.19
CA GLY A 418 10.19 -6.76 18.39
C GLY A 418 10.91 -5.47 18.71
N VAL A 419 11.94 -5.22 17.92
CA VAL A 419 12.71 -4.00 17.93
C VAL A 419 12.70 -3.38 16.54
N ARG A 420 12.44 -2.08 16.52
CA ARG A 420 12.57 -1.26 15.31
C ARG A 420 13.67 -0.23 15.49
N HIS A 421 14.53 -0.13 14.49
CA HIS A 421 15.58 0.87 14.41
C HIS A 421 15.48 1.63 13.09
N THR A 422 15.54 2.96 13.17
CA THR A 422 15.59 3.86 12.00
C THR A 422 16.97 4.51 11.91
N PHE A 423 17.51 4.61 10.73
CA PHE A 423 18.82 5.22 10.49
C PHE A 423 18.82 6.21 9.33
#